data_7e113cf9af762c3d641991ea34c0e701
#
_entry.id   7e113cf9af762c3d641991ea34c0e701
#
_cell.length_a   1.000
_cell.length_b   1.000
_cell.length_c   1.000
_cell.angle_alpha   90.00
_cell.angle_beta   90.00
_cell.angle_gamma   90.00
#
_symmetry.space_group_name_H-M   'P 1'
#
loop_
_entity.id
_entity.type
_entity.pdbx_description
1 polymer ?
#
loop_
_entity_poly.entity_id
_entity_poly.type
_entity_poly.pdbx_seq_one_letter_code
_entity_poly.pdbx_strand_id
1 'polypeptide(L)'
;MVSTAPLAAAVAECGGAGTIASVGLGYGTEENETNFLKASREGLEREIRHARELTRGVVGINILTVASNYADLARTGVREKADYIISGAGLPLRLPEYAGENATKLIPVVSSARAANIIIRTWRKRYDRLPDAIIVEGPLAGGHLGFRPEHLHPCGDNGNILEQLVADVLKVVADYKGTSGRQIPVIAAGGIFNGKDVARFLGLGAAGAQIATRFVATHECTVPDTFKNLYLAAGKDDLVIIPSPVGMPGRAIKTKLIDRIMRGESVPFKCNYRCLRVCEPKTASYCIARAMFNAVGGDIGNAVVFAGSNVTRVNKLVSVKELLDEITVETSAELARS
;
A
#
# COMPACT_ATOMS: atom_id res chain seq x y z
N MET A 1 10.29 0.15 2.88
CA MET A 1 11.51 -0.31 2.16
C MET A 1 11.44 -0.09 0.66
N VAL A 2 10.31 -0.21 0.01
CA VAL A 2 10.19 0.08 -1.44
C VAL A 2 9.86 1.55 -1.65
N SER A 3 8.82 2.07 -0.99
CA SER A 3 8.51 3.50 -0.99
C SER A 3 9.12 4.15 0.26
N THR A 4 10.24 4.81 0.08
CA THR A 4 11.03 5.54 1.09
C THR A 4 10.98 7.05 0.82
N ALA A 5 11.67 7.84 1.62
CA ALA A 5 11.66 9.30 1.52
C ALA A 5 11.95 9.84 0.12
N PRO A 6 12.97 9.37 -0.64
CA PRO A 6 13.25 9.91 -1.98
C PRO A 6 12.07 9.74 -2.95
N LEU A 7 11.46 8.53 -2.98
CA LEU A 7 10.32 8.29 -3.87
C LEU A 7 9.09 9.09 -3.43
N ALA A 8 8.78 9.11 -2.14
CA ALA A 8 7.63 9.84 -1.62
C ALA A 8 7.78 11.36 -1.84
N ALA A 9 8.98 11.91 -1.61
CA ALA A 9 9.28 13.30 -1.84
C ALA A 9 9.17 13.68 -3.33
N ALA A 10 9.71 12.86 -4.23
CA ALA A 10 9.62 13.10 -5.67
C ALA A 10 8.16 13.15 -6.16
N VAL A 11 7.30 12.26 -5.65
CA VAL A 11 5.85 12.31 -5.94
C VAL A 11 5.24 13.61 -5.43
N ALA A 12 5.59 14.03 -4.21
CA ALA A 12 5.07 15.25 -3.59
C ALA A 12 5.52 16.52 -4.32
N GLU A 13 6.78 16.58 -4.79
CA GLU A 13 7.31 17.70 -5.60
C GLU A 13 6.59 17.83 -6.96
N CYS A 14 6.09 16.73 -7.49
CA CYS A 14 5.31 16.72 -8.73
C CYS A 14 3.80 16.95 -8.50
N GLY A 15 3.39 17.40 -7.30
CA GLY A 15 1.99 17.73 -6.98
C GLY A 15 1.13 16.52 -6.59
N GLY A 16 1.69 15.33 -6.47
CA GLY A 16 1.03 14.15 -5.93
C GLY A 16 1.06 14.09 -4.40
N ALA A 17 0.43 13.07 -3.82
CA ALA A 17 0.54 12.76 -2.40
C ALA A 17 1.51 11.57 -2.22
N GLY A 18 2.73 11.86 -1.74
CA GLY A 18 3.77 10.85 -1.58
C GLY A 18 3.54 10.01 -0.33
N THR A 19 3.73 8.69 -0.41
CA THR A 19 3.47 7.79 0.71
C THR A 19 4.70 6.97 1.07
N ILE A 20 5.16 7.06 2.32
CA ILE A 20 6.24 6.23 2.87
C ILE A 20 5.63 4.93 3.41
N ALA A 21 6.16 3.78 2.99
CA ALA A 21 5.76 2.48 3.51
C ALA A 21 6.49 2.18 4.82
N SER A 22 5.75 2.03 5.93
CA SER A 22 6.34 1.88 7.28
C SER A 22 7.00 0.52 7.53
N VAL A 23 6.76 -0.47 6.67
CA VAL A 23 7.25 -1.84 6.91
C VAL A 23 8.75 -1.94 6.68
N GLY A 24 9.49 -2.41 7.69
CA GLY A 24 10.89 -2.79 7.58
C GLY A 24 11.90 -1.64 7.49
N LEU A 25 11.52 -0.42 7.83
CA LEU A 25 12.39 0.77 7.75
C LEU A 25 13.61 0.74 8.69
N GLY A 26 13.69 -0.24 9.59
CA GLY A 26 14.89 -0.54 10.37
C GLY A 26 15.92 -1.43 9.68
N TYR A 27 15.62 -1.94 8.47
CA TYR A 27 16.52 -2.83 7.74
C TYR A 27 17.89 -2.20 7.51
N GLY A 28 18.95 -3.00 7.68
CA GLY A 28 20.34 -2.52 7.55
C GLY A 28 20.92 -1.91 8.83
N THR A 29 20.15 -1.77 9.91
CA THR A 29 20.67 -1.36 11.23
C THR A 29 20.91 -2.58 12.11
N GLU A 30 21.85 -2.48 13.06
CA GLU A 30 22.13 -3.53 14.03
C GLU A 30 20.91 -3.82 14.91
N GLU A 31 20.13 -2.79 15.29
CA GLU A 31 18.89 -2.94 16.05
C GLU A 31 17.82 -3.73 15.31
N ASN A 32 17.84 -3.80 13.98
CA ASN A 32 16.85 -4.57 13.24
C ASN A 32 16.83 -6.07 13.63
N GLU A 33 17.97 -6.64 13.97
CA GLU A 33 18.09 -8.04 14.38
C GLU A 33 17.84 -8.24 15.88
N THR A 34 18.13 -7.24 16.71
CA THR A 34 18.04 -7.32 18.18
C THR A 34 16.74 -6.73 18.74
N ASN A 35 16.24 -5.66 18.14
CA ASN A 35 15.01 -4.97 18.55
C ASN A 35 14.26 -4.37 17.34
N PHE A 36 13.67 -5.25 16.55
CA PHE A 36 12.94 -4.90 15.32
C PHE A 36 11.89 -3.80 15.53
N LEU A 37 11.15 -3.81 16.63
CA LEU A 37 10.06 -2.86 16.86
C LEU A 37 10.63 -1.43 17.08
N LYS A 38 11.74 -1.32 17.82
CA LYS A 38 12.47 -0.05 18.01
C LYS A 38 13.05 0.42 16.67
N ALA A 39 13.78 -0.44 15.97
CA ALA A 39 14.38 -0.13 14.68
C ALA A 39 13.36 0.33 13.64
N SER A 40 12.18 -0.32 13.59
CA SER A 40 11.07 0.09 12.71
C SER A 40 10.56 1.49 13.01
N ARG A 41 10.39 1.83 14.31
CA ARG A 41 9.95 3.16 14.73
C ARG A 41 10.97 4.23 14.36
N GLU A 42 12.23 4.03 14.73
CA GLU A 42 13.32 4.98 14.45
C GLU A 42 13.59 5.12 12.95
N GLY A 43 13.42 4.02 12.20
CA GLY A 43 13.43 4.06 10.74
C GLY A 43 12.33 4.93 10.15
N LEU A 44 11.11 4.82 10.68
CA LEU A 44 10.01 5.67 10.24
C LEU A 44 10.24 7.15 10.56
N GLU A 45 10.77 7.45 11.75
CA GLU A 45 11.16 8.83 12.13
C GLU A 45 12.16 9.42 11.13
N ARG A 46 13.22 8.67 10.82
CA ARG A 46 14.25 9.11 9.85
C ARG A 46 13.66 9.36 8.46
N GLU A 47 12.83 8.44 7.97
CA GLU A 47 12.23 8.58 6.64
C GLU A 47 11.28 9.79 6.55
N ILE A 48 10.45 10.04 7.56
CA ILE A 48 9.57 11.23 7.55
C ILE A 48 10.40 12.51 7.57
N ARG A 49 11.41 12.60 8.43
CA ARG A 49 12.28 13.78 8.51
C ARG A 49 13.04 14.00 7.21
N HIS A 50 13.62 12.93 6.64
CA HIS A 50 14.32 12.99 5.36
C HIS A 50 13.38 13.45 4.23
N ALA A 51 12.15 12.94 4.17
CA ALA A 51 11.19 13.42 3.18
C ALA A 51 10.90 14.92 3.35
N ARG A 52 10.80 15.43 4.60
CA ARG A 52 10.60 16.87 4.87
C ARG A 52 11.80 17.74 4.50
N GLU A 53 13.00 17.20 4.50
CA GLU A 53 14.20 17.87 3.97
C GLU A 53 14.15 18.00 2.43
N LEU A 54 13.59 16.99 1.75
CA LEU A 54 13.52 16.90 0.30
C LEU A 54 12.32 17.67 -0.31
N THR A 55 11.22 17.83 0.42
CA THR A 55 9.99 18.42 -0.13
C THR A 55 9.17 19.21 0.91
N ARG A 56 8.42 20.20 0.42
CA ARG A 56 7.33 20.87 1.14
C ARG A 56 5.94 20.34 0.73
N GLY A 57 5.90 19.40 -0.21
CA GLY A 57 4.66 18.79 -0.68
C GLY A 57 4.03 17.82 0.33
N VAL A 58 2.95 17.20 -0.08
CA VAL A 58 2.13 16.33 0.78
C VAL A 58 2.78 14.96 0.91
N VAL A 59 3.21 14.58 2.13
CA VAL A 59 3.83 13.28 2.42
C VAL A 59 3.13 12.61 3.60
N GLY A 60 2.64 11.41 3.38
CA GLY A 60 2.06 10.57 4.42
C GLY A 60 2.77 9.22 4.57
N ILE A 61 2.18 8.38 5.41
CA ILE A 61 2.69 7.05 5.70
C ILE A 61 1.61 5.99 5.49
N ASN A 62 2.04 4.76 5.16
CA ASN A 62 1.17 3.59 5.13
C ASN A 62 1.57 2.60 6.22
N ILE A 63 0.60 2.15 7.04
CA ILE A 63 0.81 1.25 8.16
C ILE A 63 -0.12 0.03 8.02
N LEU A 64 0.43 -1.17 8.20
CA LEU A 64 -0.38 -2.40 8.26
C LEU A 64 -1.06 -2.52 9.62
N THR A 65 -2.38 -2.66 9.64
CA THR A 65 -3.17 -2.83 10.89
C THR A 65 -2.73 -4.06 11.70
N VAL A 66 -2.24 -5.11 11.03
CA VAL A 66 -1.74 -6.35 11.68
C VAL A 66 -0.33 -6.24 12.23
N ALA A 67 0.38 -5.13 12.01
CA ALA A 67 1.72 -4.93 12.57
C ALA A 67 1.71 -4.95 14.11
N SER A 68 2.70 -5.59 14.73
CA SER A 68 2.78 -5.69 16.18
C SER A 68 2.95 -4.33 16.86
N ASN A 69 3.68 -3.41 16.22
CA ASN A 69 3.93 -2.04 16.67
C ASN A 69 2.99 -1.00 16.02
N TYR A 70 1.80 -1.41 15.57
CA TYR A 70 0.84 -0.55 14.87
C TYR A 70 0.59 0.80 15.58
N ALA A 71 0.31 0.74 16.89
CA ALA A 71 0.04 1.94 17.68
C ALA A 71 1.25 2.89 17.75
N ASP A 72 2.46 2.33 17.89
CA ASP A 72 3.69 3.14 17.98
C ASP A 72 4.02 3.79 16.64
N LEU A 73 3.83 3.08 15.52
CA LEU A 73 4.01 3.64 14.18
C LEU A 73 3.00 4.76 13.91
N ALA A 74 1.72 4.58 14.31
CA ALA A 74 0.70 5.61 14.15
C ALA A 74 1.04 6.87 14.97
N ARG A 75 1.41 6.71 16.25
CA ARG A 75 1.85 7.83 17.09
C ARG A 75 3.11 8.52 16.56
N THR A 76 4.04 7.73 16.01
CA THR A 76 5.26 8.27 15.37
C THR A 76 4.92 9.12 14.16
N GLY A 77 4.04 8.64 13.25
CA GLY A 77 3.60 9.43 12.11
C GLY A 77 2.96 10.76 12.51
N VAL A 78 2.15 10.76 13.56
CA VAL A 78 1.55 11.98 14.11
C VAL A 78 2.59 12.91 14.72
N ARG A 79 3.49 12.39 15.56
CA ARG A 79 4.55 13.16 16.20
C ARG A 79 5.51 13.82 15.20
N GLU A 80 5.86 13.09 14.14
CA GLU A 80 6.71 13.58 13.05
C GLU A 80 5.93 14.37 11.99
N LYS A 81 4.65 14.67 12.25
CA LYS A 81 3.78 15.51 11.43
C LYS A 81 3.63 15.01 9.98
N ALA A 82 3.46 13.69 9.81
CA ALA A 82 3.00 13.18 8.53
C ALA A 82 1.64 13.81 8.17
N ASP A 83 1.44 14.20 6.91
CA ASP A 83 0.20 14.84 6.49
C ASP A 83 -1.00 13.88 6.59
N TYR A 84 -0.75 12.60 6.33
CA TYR A 84 -1.78 11.57 6.44
C TYR A 84 -1.21 10.20 6.83
N ILE A 85 -2.10 9.37 7.38
CA ILE A 85 -1.84 7.96 7.68
C ILE A 85 -2.84 7.11 6.90
N ILE A 86 -2.32 6.31 5.95
CA ILE A 86 -3.08 5.24 5.31
C ILE A 86 -2.97 3.99 6.17
N SER A 87 -4.07 3.28 6.40
CA SER A 87 -4.06 2.04 7.16
C SER A 87 -4.93 0.95 6.54
N GLY A 88 -4.31 -0.19 6.24
CA GLY A 88 -4.93 -1.37 5.62
C GLY A 88 -4.45 -2.68 6.24
N ALA A 89 -4.66 -3.80 5.54
CA ALA A 89 -4.43 -5.15 6.03
C ALA A 89 -5.15 -5.43 7.35
N GLY A 90 -6.46 -5.22 7.35
CA GLY A 90 -7.38 -5.30 8.47
C GLY A 90 -8.14 -3.99 8.70
N LEU A 91 -9.13 -4.02 9.61
CA LEU A 91 -9.93 -2.84 9.90
C LEU A 91 -9.25 -1.95 10.96
N PRO A 92 -8.85 -0.69 10.66
CA PRO A 92 -8.12 0.19 11.58
C PRO A 92 -9.07 0.87 12.59
N LEU A 93 -9.86 0.08 13.33
CA LEU A 93 -10.94 0.58 14.20
C LEU A 93 -10.45 1.49 15.34
N ARG A 94 -9.16 1.39 15.71
CA ARG A 94 -8.54 2.17 16.79
C ARG A 94 -7.58 3.26 16.30
N LEU A 95 -7.47 3.48 14.99
CA LEU A 95 -6.52 4.47 14.46
C LEU A 95 -6.76 5.89 15.03
N PRO A 96 -8.00 6.39 15.18
CA PRO A 96 -8.23 7.70 15.78
C PRO A 96 -7.70 7.85 17.21
N GLU A 97 -7.73 6.77 18.00
CA GLU A 97 -7.18 6.76 19.37
C GLU A 97 -5.68 7.07 19.42
N TYR A 98 -4.93 6.64 18.41
CA TYR A 98 -3.49 6.84 18.34
C TYR A 98 -3.10 8.18 17.73
N ALA A 99 -3.97 8.74 16.91
CA ALA A 99 -3.77 10.02 16.25
C ALA A 99 -4.18 11.22 17.11
N GLY A 100 -5.14 11.03 18.03
CA GLY A 100 -5.68 12.15 18.82
C GLY A 100 -6.30 13.25 17.95
N GLU A 101 -6.28 14.50 18.46
CA GLU A 101 -6.84 15.69 17.79
C GLU A 101 -5.84 16.41 16.87
N ASN A 102 -4.87 15.69 16.33
CA ASN A 102 -3.86 16.26 15.45
C ASN A 102 -4.37 16.51 14.02
N ALA A 103 -3.64 17.35 13.28
CA ALA A 103 -3.95 17.72 11.90
C ALA A 103 -3.75 16.56 10.89
N THR A 104 -3.03 15.49 11.29
CA THR A 104 -2.78 14.32 10.44
C THR A 104 -4.08 13.66 9.99
N LYS A 105 -4.24 13.51 8.68
CA LYS A 105 -5.43 12.90 8.07
C LYS A 105 -5.39 11.39 8.20
N LEU A 106 -6.55 10.77 8.44
CA LEU A 106 -6.66 9.32 8.65
C LEU A 106 -7.46 8.70 7.51
N ILE A 107 -6.81 7.77 6.79
CA ILE A 107 -7.32 7.21 5.54
C ILE A 107 -7.31 5.67 5.63
N PRO A 108 -8.45 5.03 5.97
CA PRO A 108 -8.53 3.57 5.94
C PRO A 108 -8.58 3.02 4.51
N VAL A 109 -8.02 1.81 4.33
CA VAL A 109 -8.15 1.03 3.10
C VAL A 109 -9.22 -0.03 3.29
N VAL A 110 -10.13 -0.15 2.33
CA VAL A 110 -11.23 -1.12 2.34
C VAL A 110 -11.35 -1.84 0.99
N SER A 111 -11.86 -3.07 1.03
CA SER A 111 -12.19 -3.84 -0.17
C SER A 111 -13.70 -4.19 -0.22
N SER A 112 -14.53 -3.45 0.50
CA SER A 112 -16.00 -3.59 0.45
C SER A 112 -16.70 -2.39 1.11
N ALA A 113 -17.93 -2.12 0.69
CA ALA A 113 -18.85 -1.17 1.30
C ALA A 113 -19.16 -1.51 2.77
N ARG A 114 -19.26 -2.82 3.10
CA ARG A 114 -19.44 -3.28 4.48
C ARG A 114 -18.28 -2.86 5.38
N ALA A 115 -17.04 -3.01 4.93
CA ALA A 115 -15.85 -2.59 5.69
C ALA A 115 -15.84 -1.07 5.90
N ALA A 116 -16.13 -0.28 4.87
CA ALA A 116 -16.27 1.17 4.96
C ALA A 116 -17.29 1.57 6.02
N ASN A 117 -18.51 1.01 5.96
CA ASN A 117 -19.57 1.29 6.93
C ASN A 117 -19.18 0.94 8.37
N ILE A 118 -18.53 -0.22 8.60
CA ILE A 118 -18.07 -0.62 9.93
C ILE A 118 -17.07 0.40 10.49
N ILE A 119 -16.09 0.83 9.68
CA ILE A 119 -15.07 1.81 10.10
C ILE A 119 -15.74 3.14 10.43
N ILE A 120 -16.54 3.71 9.52
CA ILE A 120 -17.20 5.01 9.71
C ILE A 120 -18.07 5.00 10.98
N ARG A 121 -18.93 3.98 11.14
CA ARG A 121 -19.79 3.85 12.32
C ARG A 121 -19.00 3.74 13.62
N THR A 122 -17.91 2.94 13.60
CA THR A 122 -17.08 2.74 14.80
C THR A 122 -16.32 4.01 15.16
N TRP A 123 -15.73 4.70 14.20
CA TRP A 123 -14.99 5.93 14.45
C TRP A 123 -15.92 7.05 14.94
N ARG A 124 -17.08 7.23 14.29
CA ARG A 124 -18.08 8.20 14.70
C ARG A 124 -18.59 7.93 16.12
N LYS A 125 -18.93 6.66 16.43
CA LYS A 125 -19.48 6.31 17.74
C LYS A 125 -18.47 6.42 18.87
N ARG A 126 -17.21 6.04 18.64
CA ARG A 126 -16.18 5.93 19.69
C ARG A 126 -15.31 7.17 19.85
N TYR A 127 -15.11 7.91 18.79
CA TYR A 127 -14.12 8.98 18.72
C TYR A 127 -14.69 10.30 18.19
N ASP A 128 -15.99 10.34 17.89
CA ASP A 128 -16.66 11.47 17.22
C ASP A 128 -15.88 11.96 15.98
N ARG A 129 -15.30 11.03 15.23
CA ARG A 129 -14.45 11.32 14.05
C ARG A 129 -14.92 10.52 12.84
N LEU A 130 -14.85 11.15 11.67
CA LEU A 130 -15.03 10.51 10.37
C LEU A 130 -13.65 10.31 9.70
N PRO A 131 -13.49 9.31 8.81
CA PRO A 131 -12.33 9.24 7.94
C PRO A 131 -12.15 10.53 7.14
N ASP A 132 -10.90 10.94 6.92
CA ASP A 132 -10.59 12.11 6.09
C ASP A 132 -10.67 11.79 4.59
N ALA A 133 -10.46 10.52 4.22
CA ALA A 133 -10.77 9.90 2.93
C ALA A 133 -10.88 8.38 3.14
N ILE A 134 -11.35 7.63 2.15
CA ILE A 134 -11.36 6.16 2.13
C ILE A 134 -10.72 5.70 0.84
N ILE A 135 -9.72 4.81 0.93
CA ILE A 135 -9.16 4.12 -0.23
C ILE A 135 -9.93 2.82 -0.44
N VAL A 136 -10.45 2.63 -1.65
CA VAL A 136 -11.09 1.39 -2.09
C VAL A 136 -10.11 0.60 -2.93
N GLU A 137 -9.65 -0.52 -2.39
CA GLU A 137 -8.68 -1.38 -3.03
C GLU A 137 -9.34 -2.56 -3.73
N GLY A 138 -9.13 -2.65 -5.03
CA GLY A 138 -9.65 -3.71 -5.87
C GLY A 138 -8.74 -4.95 -5.95
N PRO A 139 -9.25 -6.05 -6.54
CA PRO A 139 -8.55 -7.33 -6.60
C PRO A 139 -7.31 -7.35 -7.49
N LEU A 140 -7.06 -6.31 -8.30
CA LEU A 140 -5.88 -6.19 -9.17
C LEU A 140 -4.67 -5.52 -8.47
N ALA A 141 -4.80 -5.14 -7.19
CA ALA A 141 -3.70 -4.59 -6.41
C ALA A 141 -2.56 -5.58 -6.23
N GLY A 142 -1.38 -5.08 -5.92
CA GLY A 142 -0.22 -5.86 -5.49
C GLY A 142 -0.17 -6.00 -3.96
N GLY A 143 0.59 -6.97 -3.47
CA GLY A 143 0.67 -7.22 -2.04
C GLY A 143 -0.54 -7.97 -1.49
N HIS A 144 -0.87 -7.72 -0.22
CA HIS A 144 -1.92 -8.44 0.48
C HIS A 144 -3.31 -7.95 0.06
N LEU A 145 -4.20 -8.88 -0.26
CA LEU A 145 -5.49 -8.60 -0.86
C LEU A 145 -6.63 -8.95 0.09
N GLY A 146 -7.59 -8.02 0.24
CA GLY A 146 -8.77 -8.18 1.08
C GLY A 146 -9.88 -9.05 0.47
N PHE A 147 -9.51 -10.05 -0.34
CA PHE A 147 -10.41 -10.95 -1.05
C PHE A 147 -10.11 -12.41 -0.71
N ARG A 148 -11.06 -13.30 -0.95
CA ARG A 148 -10.82 -14.74 -0.83
C ARG A 148 -9.96 -15.22 -2.00
N PRO A 149 -9.05 -16.19 -1.78
CA PRO A 149 -8.16 -16.70 -2.83
C PRO A 149 -8.89 -17.16 -4.09
N GLU A 150 -10.05 -17.82 -3.94
CA GLU A 150 -10.88 -18.32 -5.04
C GLU A 150 -11.47 -17.22 -5.95
N HIS A 151 -11.48 -15.97 -5.49
CA HIS A 151 -11.94 -14.81 -6.26
C HIS A 151 -10.79 -14.01 -6.88
N LEU A 152 -9.56 -14.49 -6.76
CA LEU A 152 -8.37 -13.80 -7.24
C LEU A 152 -7.73 -14.53 -8.43
N HIS A 153 -7.47 -13.78 -9.48
CA HIS A 153 -6.69 -14.25 -10.61
C HIS A 153 -5.33 -13.56 -10.63
N PRO A 154 -4.22 -14.28 -10.82
CA PRO A 154 -2.88 -13.70 -10.81
C PRO A 154 -2.73 -12.56 -11.82
N CYS A 155 -3.18 -12.81 -13.04
CA CYS A 155 -3.18 -11.87 -14.15
C CYS A 155 -4.52 -12.00 -14.88
N GLY A 156 -5.12 -10.90 -15.27
CA GLY A 156 -6.34 -10.96 -16.05
C GLY A 156 -7.29 -9.81 -15.76
N ASP A 157 -8.33 -9.77 -16.56
CA ASP A 157 -9.46 -8.87 -16.38
C ASP A 157 -10.38 -9.47 -15.28
N ASN A 158 -10.50 -8.77 -14.19
CA ASN A 158 -11.48 -9.09 -13.14
C ASN A 158 -12.83 -8.36 -13.40
N GLY A 159 -13.08 -7.99 -14.64
CA GLY A 159 -14.28 -7.22 -15.01
C GLY A 159 -14.29 -5.85 -14.31
N ASN A 160 -15.47 -5.34 -14.07
CA ASN A 160 -15.67 -4.02 -13.43
C ASN A 160 -15.74 -4.11 -11.87
N ILE A 161 -14.96 -5.02 -11.24
CA ILE A 161 -15.07 -5.23 -9.79
C ILE A 161 -14.67 -3.98 -9.01
N LEU A 162 -13.57 -3.30 -9.39
CA LEU A 162 -13.17 -2.08 -8.69
C LEU A 162 -14.19 -0.97 -8.87
N GLU A 163 -14.76 -0.82 -10.07
CA GLU A 163 -15.82 0.16 -10.35
C GLU A 163 -17.04 -0.07 -9.48
N GLN A 164 -17.47 -1.32 -9.35
CA GLN A 164 -18.59 -1.68 -8.49
C GLN A 164 -18.28 -1.40 -7.01
N LEU A 165 -17.08 -1.74 -6.54
CA LEU A 165 -16.65 -1.48 -5.18
C LEU A 165 -16.61 0.03 -4.88
N VAL A 166 -16.09 0.84 -5.81
CA VAL A 166 -16.06 2.30 -5.69
C VAL A 166 -17.48 2.86 -5.64
N ALA A 167 -18.36 2.44 -6.55
CA ALA A 167 -19.76 2.87 -6.58
C ALA A 167 -20.50 2.52 -5.28
N ASP A 168 -20.28 1.32 -4.75
CA ASP A 168 -20.93 0.90 -3.51
C ASP A 168 -20.40 1.66 -2.27
N VAL A 169 -19.10 1.98 -2.22
CA VAL A 169 -18.54 2.82 -1.15
C VAL A 169 -19.00 4.26 -1.28
N LEU A 170 -19.12 4.79 -2.51
CA LEU A 170 -19.69 6.14 -2.76
C LEU A 170 -21.12 6.26 -2.21
N LYS A 171 -21.97 5.23 -2.37
CA LYS A 171 -23.31 5.20 -1.75
C LYS A 171 -23.22 5.27 -0.23
N VAL A 172 -22.33 4.47 0.39
CA VAL A 172 -22.16 4.49 1.85
C VAL A 172 -21.76 5.88 2.34
N VAL A 173 -20.77 6.53 1.73
CA VAL A 173 -20.32 7.86 2.18
C VAL A 173 -21.34 8.96 1.90
N ALA A 174 -22.20 8.80 0.88
CA ALA A 174 -23.29 9.73 0.61
C ALA A 174 -24.34 9.76 1.74
N ASP A 175 -24.68 8.58 2.31
CA ASP A 175 -25.60 8.48 3.43
C ASP A 175 -25.06 9.24 4.66
N TYR A 176 -23.74 9.18 4.89
CA TYR A 176 -23.11 9.93 5.99
C TYR A 176 -23.00 11.42 5.70
N LYS A 177 -22.84 11.87 4.44
CA LYS A 177 -22.89 13.28 4.07
C LYS A 177 -24.23 13.89 4.46
N GLY A 178 -25.34 13.22 4.17
CA GLY A 178 -26.69 13.66 4.54
C GLY A 178 -26.88 13.90 6.04
N THR A 179 -26.18 13.13 6.88
CA THR A 179 -26.33 13.19 8.36
C THR A 179 -25.25 14.03 9.05
N SER A 180 -24.07 14.22 8.47
CA SER A 180 -22.93 14.92 9.06
C SER A 180 -22.59 16.25 8.39
N GLY A 181 -23.15 16.52 7.21
CA GLY A 181 -22.77 17.66 6.36
C GLY A 181 -21.37 17.55 5.75
N ARG A 182 -20.56 16.55 6.13
CA ARG A 182 -19.17 16.37 5.66
C ARG A 182 -19.09 15.28 4.59
N GLN A 183 -18.50 15.63 3.45
CA GLN A 183 -18.17 14.66 2.41
C GLN A 183 -16.90 13.90 2.77
N ILE A 184 -16.90 12.57 2.63
CA ILE A 184 -15.72 11.72 2.76
C ILE A 184 -15.26 11.39 1.33
N PRO A 185 -14.08 11.87 0.89
CA PRO A 185 -13.53 11.53 -0.42
C PRO A 185 -13.26 10.03 -0.55
N VAL A 186 -13.52 9.46 -1.72
CA VAL A 186 -13.23 8.07 -2.06
C VAL A 186 -12.10 8.05 -3.08
N ILE A 187 -11.07 7.24 -2.83
CA ILE A 187 -9.88 7.10 -3.67
C ILE A 187 -9.86 5.66 -4.21
N ALA A 188 -9.77 5.50 -5.52
CA ALA A 188 -9.68 4.18 -6.15
C ALA A 188 -8.25 3.65 -6.14
N ALA A 189 -8.05 2.35 -5.89
CA ALA A 189 -6.74 1.69 -5.85
C ALA A 189 -6.81 0.26 -6.42
N GLY A 190 -5.71 -0.21 -7.02
CA GLY A 190 -5.60 -1.58 -7.52
C GLY A 190 -6.04 -1.74 -8.98
N GLY A 191 -5.05 -1.91 -9.87
CA GLY A 191 -5.27 -2.05 -11.30
C GLY A 191 -5.26 -0.75 -12.08
N ILE A 192 -5.03 0.39 -11.45
CA ILE A 192 -4.92 1.69 -12.12
C ILE A 192 -3.48 1.86 -12.62
N PHE A 193 -3.32 2.17 -13.91
CA PHE A 193 -2.01 2.21 -14.56
C PHE A 193 -1.70 3.54 -15.25
N ASN A 194 -2.64 4.12 -15.96
CA ASN A 194 -2.47 5.32 -16.78
C ASN A 194 -3.56 6.36 -16.51
N GLY A 195 -3.48 7.50 -17.21
CA GLY A 195 -4.42 8.60 -17.03
C GLY A 195 -5.85 8.27 -17.45
N LYS A 196 -6.05 7.36 -18.42
CA LYS A 196 -7.40 6.89 -18.80
C LYS A 196 -8.07 6.12 -17.66
N ASP A 197 -7.30 5.28 -16.95
CA ASP A 197 -7.80 4.59 -15.78
C ASP A 197 -8.18 5.59 -14.68
N VAL A 198 -7.35 6.62 -14.45
CA VAL A 198 -7.64 7.70 -13.48
C VAL A 198 -8.92 8.44 -13.87
N ALA A 199 -9.03 8.91 -15.13
CA ALA A 199 -10.20 9.62 -15.62
C ALA A 199 -11.49 8.81 -15.46
N ARG A 200 -11.46 7.50 -15.73
CA ARG A 200 -12.58 6.59 -15.53
C ARG A 200 -13.10 6.62 -14.09
N PHE A 201 -12.21 6.53 -13.10
CA PHE A 201 -12.62 6.55 -11.69
C PHE A 201 -13.07 7.95 -11.22
N LEU A 202 -12.46 9.02 -11.74
CA LEU A 202 -12.94 10.38 -11.49
C LEU A 202 -14.36 10.57 -12.04
N GLY A 203 -14.64 10.07 -13.25
CA GLY A 203 -15.98 10.08 -13.87
C GLY A 203 -17.02 9.27 -13.07
N LEU A 204 -16.62 8.25 -12.32
CA LEU A 204 -17.49 7.52 -11.40
C LEU A 204 -17.74 8.27 -10.08
N GLY A 205 -17.05 9.39 -9.81
CA GLY A 205 -17.19 10.18 -8.59
C GLY A 205 -16.11 9.91 -7.55
N ALA A 206 -15.07 9.14 -7.86
CA ALA A 206 -13.89 9.06 -6.99
C ALA A 206 -13.18 10.42 -6.95
N ALA A 207 -12.58 10.76 -5.82
CA ALA A 207 -11.82 12.00 -5.62
C ALA A 207 -10.35 11.89 -6.06
N GLY A 208 -9.89 10.69 -6.42
CA GLY A 208 -8.53 10.44 -6.87
C GLY A 208 -8.23 8.96 -7.03
N ALA A 209 -6.96 8.68 -7.35
CA ALA A 209 -6.46 7.32 -7.54
C ALA A 209 -5.14 7.11 -6.78
N GLN A 210 -4.93 5.88 -6.25
CA GLN A 210 -3.68 5.44 -5.69
C GLN A 210 -3.00 4.46 -6.65
N ILE A 211 -1.76 4.75 -7.00
CA ILE A 211 -0.94 3.97 -7.92
C ILE A 211 0.37 3.61 -7.23
N ALA A 212 0.83 2.37 -7.35
CA ALA A 212 2.09 1.92 -6.75
C ALA A 212 3.03 1.25 -7.76
N THR A 213 2.56 0.24 -8.50
CA THR A 213 3.40 -0.64 -9.32
C THR A 213 4.30 0.11 -10.30
N ARG A 214 3.81 1.13 -11.00
CA ARG A 214 4.62 1.95 -11.92
C ARG A 214 5.74 2.73 -11.22
N PHE A 215 5.48 3.19 -9.99
CA PHE A 215 6.45 3.99 -9.23
C PHE A 215 7.65 3.17 -8.73
N VAL A 216 7.55 1.84 -8.67
CA VAL A 216 8.71 0.97 -8.40
C VAL A 216 9.74 1.03 -9.53
N ALA A 217 9.27 1.16 -10.77
CA ALA A 217 10.12 1.30 -11.96
C ALA A 217 10.46 2.78 -12.24
N THR A 218 10.83 3.54 -11.22
CA THR A 218 11.31 4.92 -11.36
C THR A 218 12.75 5.07 -10.86
N HIS A 219 13.42 6.13 -11.31
CA HIS A 219 14.79 6.42 -10.89
C HIS A 219 14.85 6.73 -9.39
N GLU A 220 13.83 7.38 -8.84
CA GLU A 220 13.76 7.83 -7.44
C GLU A 220 13.38 6.69 -6.46
N CYS A 221 12.88 5.55 -6.96
CA CYS A 221 12.71 4.35 -6.13
C CYS A 221 14.07 3.75 -5.80
N THR A 222 14.37 3.60 -4.51
CA THR A 222 15.70 3.23 -4.01
C THR A 222 15.96 1.73 -3.92
N VAL A 223 15.05 0.89 -4.39
CA VAL A 223 15.30 -0.56 -4.47
C VAL A 223 16.41 -0.88 -5.46
N PRO A 224 17.17 -1.98 -5.26
CA PRO A 224 18.26 -2.33 -6.16
C PRO A 224 17.78 -2.64 -7.58
N ASP A 225 18.69 -2.52 -8.56
CA ASP A 225 18.38 -2.78 -9.97
C ASP A 225 17.85 -4.19 -10.21
N THR A 226 18.33 -5.18 -9.46
CA THR A 226 17.81 -6.56 -9.52
C THR A 226 16.31 -6.63 -9.23
N PHE A 227 15.82 -5.80 -8.31
CA PHE A 227 14.38 -5.68 -8.01
C PHE A 227 13.62 -5.00 -9.16
N LYS A 228 14.13 -3.86 -9.67
CA LYS A 228 13.52 -3.13 -10.79
C LYS A 228 13.49 -3.99 -12.06
N ASN A 229 14.58 -4.70 -12.35
CA ASN A 229 14.68 -5.60 -13.50
C ASN A 229 13.64 -6.73 -13.44
N LEU A 230 13.31 -7.24 -12.23
CA LEU A 230 12.24 -8.21 -12.10
C LEU A 230 10.87 -7.63 -12.50
N TYR A 231 10.62 -6.35 -12.19
CA TYR A 231 9.41 -5.65 -12.64
C TYR A 231 9.37 -5.46 -14.16
N LEU A 232 10.51 -5.09 -14.77
CA LEU A 232 10.62 -4.85 -16.21
C LEU A 232 10.50 -6.14 -17.03
N ALA A 233 10.93 -7.27 -16.45
CA ALA A 233 10.91 -8.57 -17.10
C ALA A 233 9.61 -9.37 -16.89
N ALA A 234 8.74 -8.94 -15.92
CA ALA A 234 7.60 -9.72 -15.51
C ALA A 234 6.55 -9.87 -16.63
N GLY A 235 6.31 -11.09 -17.04
CA GLY A 235 5.21 -11.49 -17.92
C GLY A 235 3.96 -11.94 -17.15
N LYS A 236 2.92 -12.34 -17.89
CA LYS A 236 1.66 -12.81 -17.28
C LYS A 236 1.85 -14.07 -16.44
N ASP A 237 2.70 -14.98 -16.88
CA ASP A 237 2.96 -16.26 -16.22
C ASP A 237 3.86 -16.12 -14.98
N ASP A 238 4.43 -14.93 -14.78
CA ASP A 238 5.28 -14.63 -13.61
C ASP A 238 4.46 -14.12 -12.42
N LEU A 239 3.18 -13.80 -12.59
CA LEU A 239 2.34 -13.36 -11.49
C LEU A 239 1.62 -14.53 -10.82
N VAL A 240 1.64 -14.53 -9.50
CA VAL A 240 0.99 -15.58 -8.68
C VAL A 240 0.26 -14.97 -7.48
N ILE A 241 -0.77 -15.68 -7.02
CA ILE A 241 -1.41 -15.43 -5.72
C ILE A 241 -0.81 -16.40 -4.72
N ILE A 242 -0.16 -15.89 -3.69
CA ILE A 242 0.55 -16.67 -2.68
C ILE A 242 -0.17 -16.64 -1.33
N PRO A 243 -0.10 -17.71 -0.54
CA PRO A 243 -0.43 -17.65 0.87
C PRO A 243 0.61 -16.81 1.62
N SER A 244 0.16 -16.01 2.57
CA SER A 244 1.08 -15.17 3.34
C SER A 244 0.89 -15.34 4.85
N PRO A 245 1.99 -15.30 5.64
CA PRO A 245 1.92 -15.27 7.11
C PRO A 245 1.13 -14.09 7.69
N VAL A 246 0.75 -13.13 6.86
CA VAL A 246 -0.18 -12.03 7.22
C VAL A 246 -1.62 -12.52 7.40
N GLY A 247 -1.93 -13.76 6.96
CA GLY A 247 -3.29 -14.31 7.01
C GLY A 247 -4.20 -13.85 5.86
N MET A 248 -3.61 -13.25 4.82
CA MET A 248 -4.30 -12.79 3.62
C MET A 248 -3.53 -13.31 2.39
N PRO A 249 -4.21 -13.59 1.24
CA PRO A 249 -3.52 -13.87 -0.01
C PRO A 249 -2.74 -12.63 -0.47
N GLY A 250 -1.64 -12.85 -1.20
CA GLY A 250 -0.83 -11.76 -1.75
C GLY A 250 -0.52 -11.97 -3.22
N ARG A 251 -0.56 -10.89 -4.04
CA ARG A 251 -0.10 -10.95 -5.43
C ARG A 251 1.36 -10.55 -5.49
N ALA A 252 2.18 -11.45 -6.06
CA ALA A 252 3.62 -11.29 -6.17
C ALA A 252 4.13 -11.77 -7.53
N ILE A 253 5.35 -11.33 -7.88
CA ILE A 253 6.10 -11.88 -9.00
C ILE A 253 6.78 -13.17 -8.54
N LYS A 254 6.75 -14.18 -9.37
CA LYS A 254 7.36 -15.49 -9.12
C LYS A 254 8.86 -15.38 -8.87
N THR A 255 9.32 -16.02 -7.80
CA THR A 255 10.74 -16.17 -7.43
C THR A 255 11.01 -17.62 -7.06
N LYS A 256 12.27 -18.01 -6.91
CA LYS A 256 12.61 -19.38 -6.44
C LYS A 256 11.97 -19.71 -5.08
N LEU A 257 11.91 -18.73 -4.16
CA LEU A 257 11.23 -18.89 -2.88
C LEU A 257 9.74 -19.14 -3.08
N ILE A 258 9.08 -18.35 -3.91
CA ILE A 258 7.65 -18.47 -4.18
C ILE A 258 7.33 -19.84 -4.83
N ASP A 259 8.15 -20.29 -5.78
CA ASP A 259 7.97 -21.61 -6.39
C ASP A 259 8.02 -22.74 -5.35
N ARG A 260 8.92 -22.65 -4.38
CA ARG A 260 8.98 -23.61 -3.26
C ARG A 260 7.72 -23.57 -2.40
N ILE A 261 7.27 -22.38 -2.03
CA ILE A 261 6.05 -22.19 -1.24
C ILE A 261 4.83 -22.74 -1.97
N MET A 262 4.71 -22.48 -3.28
CA MET A 262 3.58 -22.97 -4.10
C MET A 262 3.58 -24.50 -4.27
N ARG A 263 4.74 -25.16 -4.16
CA ARG A 263 4.83 -26.62 -4.08
C ARG A 263 4.52 -27.18 -2.68
N GLY A 264 4.19 -26.33 -1.71
CA GLY A 264 3.91 -26.74 -0.33
C GLY A 264 5.16 -26.93 0.54
N GLU A 265 6.33 -26.50 0.06
CA GLU A 265 7.56 -26.54 0.85
C GLU A 265 7.51 -25.50 1.97
N SER A 266 8.00 -25.88 3.15
CA SER A 266 8.28 -24.94 4.23
C SER A 266 9.75 -24.54 4.21
N VAL A 267 10.02 -23.25 4.41
CA VAL A 267 11.36 -22.70 4.57
C VAL A 267 11.57 -22.37 6.05
N PRO A 268 12.23 -23.26 6.82
CA PRO A 268 12.40 -23.05 8.25
C PRO A 268 13.11 -21.75 8.57
N PHE A 269 12.65 -21.06 9.62
CA PHE A 269 13.25 -19.83 10.10
C PHE A 269 13.13 -19.69 11.62
N LYS A 270 14.07 -18.96 12.21
CA LYS A 270 13.94 -18.45 13.58
C LYS A 270 13.33 -17.07 13.53
N CYS A 271 12.22 -16.86 14.25
CA CYS A 271 11.56 -15.56 14.28
C CYS A 271 12.28 -14.63 15.27
N ASN A 272 13.00 -13.65 14.73
CA ASN A 272 13.64 -12.59 15.52
C ASN A 272 12.78 -11.31 15.59
N TYR A 273 11.83 -11.16 14.66
CA TYR A 273 11.16 -9.86 14.41
C TYR A 273 9.84 -9.68 15.17
N ARG A 274 9.06 -10.75 15.36
CA ARG A 274 7.68 -10.64 15.91
C ARG A 274 6.88 -9.50 15.28
N CYS A 275 7.05 -9.33 13.98
CA CYS A 275 6.60 -8.15 13.22
C CYS A 275 5.08 -8.08 13.04
N LEU A 276 4.38 -9.20 13.11
CA LEU A 276 2.94 -9.33 12.88
C LEU A 276 2.25 -10.02 14.06
N ARG A 277 1.08 -9.50 14.45
CA ARG A 277 0.26 -10.09 15.53
C ARG A 277 -0.41 -11.41 15.12
N VAL A 278 -0.64 -11.61 13.83
CA VAL A 278 -1.36 -12.77 13.28
C VAL A 278 -0.44 -13.89 12.82
N CYS A 279 0.86 -13.66 12.75
CA CYS A 279 1.83 -14.67 12.31
C CYS A 279 2.13 -15.66 13.44
N GLU A 280 1.95 -16.95 13.17
CA GLU A 280 2.38 -18.04 14.03
C GLU A 280 3.68 -18.65 13.45
N PRO A 281 4.87 -18.33 14.02
CA PRO A 281 6.14 -18.76 13.45
C PRO A 281 6.34 -20.26 13.34
N LYS A 282 5.66 -21.06 14.19
CA LYS A 282 5.77 -22.52 14.19
C LYS A 282 5.08 -23.16 12.99
N THR A 283 4.06 -22.52 12.44
CA THR A 283 3.24 -23.05 11.34
C THR A 283 3.41 -22.26 10.04
N ALA A 284 4.05 -21.09 10.10
CA ALA A 284 4.29 -20.26 8.91
C ALA A 284 5.29 -20.95 7.97
N SER A 285 4.93 -21.02 6.68
CA SER A 285 5.76 -21.65 5.65
C SER A 285 7.08 -20.91 5.40
N TYR A 286 7.15 -19.62 5.73
CA TYR A 286 8.34 -18.77 5.58
C TYR A 286 8.22 -17.50 6.42
N CYS A 287 9.35 -16.81 6.63
CA CYS A 287 9.37 -15.50 7.29
C CYS A 287 9.14 -14.38 6.26
N ILE A 288 7.98 -13.73 6.29
CA ILE A 288 7.64 -12.65 5.35
C ILE A 288 8.59 -11.45 5.50
N ALA A 289 8.98 -11.07 6.72
CA ALA A 289 9.91 -9.96 6.94
C ALA A 289 11.27 -10.24 6.29
N ARG A 290 11.84 -11.45 6.50
CA ARG A 290 13.11 -11.84 5.86
C ARG A 290 13.01 -11.90 4.35
N ALA A 291 11.93 -12.45 3.81
CA ALA A 291 11.70 -12.49 2.37
C ALA A 291 11.61 -11.10 1.74
N MET A 292 11.02 -10.12 2.46
CA MET A 292 11.00 -8.73 2.03
C MET A 292 12.36 -8.04 2.18
N PHE A 293 13.12 -8.36 3.22
CA PHE A 293 14.51 -7.87 3.38
C PHE A 293 15.42 -8.39 2.28
N ASN A 294 15.30 -9.67 1.93
CA ASN A 294 16.02 -10.26 0.80
C ASN A 294 15.71 -9.52 -0.52
N ALA A 295 14.46 -9.15 -0.74
CA ALA A 295 14.05 -8.40 -1.93
C ALA A 295 14.80 -7.06 -2.05
N VAL A 296 14.81 -6.26 -1.00
CA VAL A 296 15.50 -4.94 -1.02
C VAL A 296 17.00 -5.04 -0.83
N GLY A 297 17.50 -6.18 -0.35
CA GLY A 297 18.92 -6.51 -0.32
C GLY A 297 19.47 -7.08 -1.63
N GLY A 298 18.59 -7.32 -2.63
CA GLY A 298 18.97 -7.83 -3.94
C GLY A 298 19.02 -9.36 -4.07
N ASP A 299 18.76 -10.13 -2.99
CA ASP A 299 18.62 -11.59 -3.03
C ASP A 299 17.21 -11.98 -3.50
N ILE A 300 16.96 -11.77 -4.78
CA ILE A 300 15.67 -12.03 -5.42
C ILE A 300 15.27 -13.51 -5.35
N GLY A 301 16.24 -14.42 -5.37
CA GLY A 301 15.96 -15.86 -5.31
C GLY A 301 15.23 -16.28 -4.02
N ASN A 302 15.54 -15.63 -2.90
CA ASN A 302 14.96 -15.88 -1.57
C ASN A 302 13.94 -14.80 -1.15
N ALA A 303 13.40 -14.06 -2.10
CA ALA A 303 12.56 -12.91 -1.87
C ALA A 303 11.08 -13.16 -2.13
N VAL A 304 10.22 -12.34 -1.50
CA VAL A 304 8.85 -12.06 -1.94
C VAL A 304 8.81 -10.65 -2.50
N VAL A 305 8.46 -10.53 -3.77
CA VAL A 305 8.36 -9.27 -4.49
C VAL A 305 6.90 -9.05 -4.90
N PHE A 306 6.21 -8.20 -4.16
CA PHE A 306 4.82 -7.88 -4.43
C PHE A 306 4.66 -6.93 -5.62
N ALA A 307 3.70 -7.21 -6.49
CA ALA A 307 3.37 -6.36 -7.63
C ALA A 307 1.88 -6.45 -7.96
N GLY A 308 1.28 -5.39 -8.47
CA GLY A 308 -0.08 -5.40 -9.03
C GLY A 308 -0.13 -6.13 -10.38
N SER A 309 -1.34 -6.49 -10.82
CA SER A 309 -1.55 -7.20 -12.09
C SER A 309 -0.98 -6.46 -13.30
N ASN A 310 -0.92 -5.13 -13.25
CA ASN A 310 -0.41 -4.28 -14.32
C ASN A 310 1.13 -4.22 -14.40
N VAL A 311 1.88 -4.97 -13.57
CA VAL A 311 3.35 -5.04 -13.70
C VAL A 311 3.78 -5.52 -15.08
N THR A 312 2.99 -6.39 -15.72
CA THR A 312 3.24 -6.89 -17.07
C THR A 312 3.21 -5.81 -18.17
N ARG A 313 2.78 -4.59 -17.83
CA ARG A 313 2.77 -3.41 -18.72
C ARG A 313 3.94 -2.48 -18.47
N VAL A 314 4.72 -2.73 -17.40
CA VAL A 314 5.91 -1.94 -17.05
C VAL A 314 7.08 -2.39 -17.92
N ASN A 315 7.55 -1.54 -18.81
CA ASN A 315 8.54 -1.91 -19.83
C ASN A 315 9.76 -0.99 -19.86
N LYS A 316 9.79 0.07 -19.04
CA LYS A 316 10.92 1.00 -18.97
C LYS A 316 11.02 1.65 -17.58
N LEU A 317 12.23 2.10 -17.24
CA LEU A 317 12.46 3.03 -16.13
C LEU A 317 12.20 4.45 -16.62
N VAL A 318 11.56 5.23 -15.77
CA VAL A 318 11.25 6.64 -16.01
C VAL A 318 11.50 7.45 -14.73
N SER A 319 11.53 8.78 -14.82
CA SER A 319 11.46 9.60 -13.60
C SER A 319 10.02 9.66 -13.07
N VAL A 320 9.86 9.97 -11.78
CA VAL A 320 8.55 10.24 -11.17
C VAL A 320 7.85 11.38 -11.90
N LYS A 321 8.62 12.41 -12.31
CA LYS A 321 8.08 13.55 -13.04
C LYS A 321 7.50 13.13 -14.39
N GLU A 322 8.23 12.39 -15.20
CA GLU A 322 7.74 11.88 -16.50
C GLU A 322 6.49 11.05 -16.34
N LEU A 323 6.45 10.19 -15.30
CA LEU A 323 5.31 9.35 -15.02
C LEU A 323 4.07 10.16 -14.63
N LEU A 324 4.22 11.16 -13.76
CA LEU A 324 3.09 11.99 -13.32
C LEU A 324 2.63 12.95 -14.42
N ASP A 325 3.54 13.49 -15.20
CA ASP A 325 3.20 14.31 -16.38
C ASP A 325 2.37 13.48 -17.39
N GLU A 326 2.80 12.25 -17.72
CA GLU A 326 2.07 11.33 -18.59
C GLU A 326 0.64 11.08 -18.07
N ILE A 327 0.52 10.68 -16.79
CA ILE A 327 -0.78 10.38 -16.17
C ILE A 327 -1.68 11.63 -16.18
N THR A 328 -1.14 12.79 -15.84
CA THR A 328 -1.92 14.05 -15.75
C THR A 328 -2.42 14.49 -17.12
N VAL A 329 -1.55 14.46 -18.14
CA VAL A 329 -1.92 14.82 -19.52
C VAL A 329 -2.99 13.89 -20.06
N GLU A 330 -2.81 12.58 -19.91
CA GLU A 330 -3.81 11.59 -20.35
C GLU A 330 -5.15 11.75 -19.62
N THR A 331 -5.11 11.97 -18.29
CA THR A 331 -6.33 12.18 -17.49
C THR A 331 -7.09 13.40 -17.97
N SER A 332 -6.39 14.52 -18.16
CA SER A 332 -7.02 15.77 -18.62
C SER A 332 -7.61 15.62 -20.01
N ALA A 333 -6.91 14.96 -20.92
CA ALA A 333 -7.40 14.71 -22.27
C ALA A 333 -8.65 13.81 -22.29
N GLU A 334 -8.75 12.82 -21.42
CA GLU A 334 -9.88 11.92 -21.34
C GLU A 334 -11.12 12.60 -20.73
N LEU A 335 -10.91 13.40 -19.66
CA LEU A 335 -11.98 14.17 -19.01
C LEU A 335 -12.55 15.28 -19.93
N ALA A 336 -11.74 15.82 -20.85
CA ALA A 336 -12.21 16.82 -21.82
C ALA A 336 -13.07 16.20 -22.95
N ARG A 337 -13.06 14.85 -23.10
CA ARG A 337 -13.86 14.12 -24.11
C ARG A 337 -15.19 13.58 -23.55
N SER A 338 -15.31 13.47 -22.22
CA SER A 338 -16.51 12.99 -21.51
C SER A 338 -17.45 14.12 -21.14
#